data_9315656237b7c516dc24c84d6167e2de
#
_entry.id   9315656237b7c516dc24c84d6167e2de
#
_cell.length_a   1.000
_cell.length_b   1.000
_cell.length_c   1.000
_cell.angle_alpha   90.00
_cell.angle_beta   90.00
_cell.angle_gamma   90.00
#
_symmetry.space_group_name_H-M   'P 1'
#
loop_
_entity.id
_entity.type
_entity.pdbx_description
1 polymer ?
#
loop_
_entity_poly.entity_id
_entity_poly.type
_entity_poly.pdbx_seq_one_letter_code
_entity_poly.pdbx_strand_id
1 'polypeptide(L)' 'MQYVHIDKVRDWMKDRGIPRGFEQDTLRRKIRNGKFKVPCLRIGNTPYFLEEGLDNWLKDNTN' A
#
# COMPACT_ATOMS: atom_id res chain seq x y z
N MET A 1 7.34 -1.42 -14.75
CA MET A 1 6.15 -1.32 -13.90
C MET A 1 6.18 -2.46 -12.90
N GLN A 2 6.15 -2.14 -11.61
CA GLN A 2 6.25 -3.16 -10.56
C GLN A 2 5.05 -3.12 -9.64
N TYR A 3 4.68 -4.30 -9.18
CA TYR A 3 3.60 -4.45 -8.22
C TYR A 3 4.14 -4.94 -6.88
N VAL A 4 3.58 -4.43 -5.81
CA VAL A 4 3.97 -4.79 -4.45
C VAL A 4 2.87 -5.64 -3.83
N HIS A 5 3.22 -6.85 -3.41
CA HIS A 5 2.30 -7.75 -2.71
C HIS A 5 1.85 -7.10 -1.41
N ILE A 6 0.59 -7.33 -1.02
CA ILE A 6 0.05 -6.71 0.18
C ILE A 6 0.91 -7.00 1.43
N ASP A 7 1.49 -8.19 1.52
CA ASP A 7 2.36 -8.54 2.65
C ASP A 7 3.67 -7.78 2.65
N LYS A 8 4.06 -7.23 1.49
CA LYS A 8 5.31 -6.51 1.33
C LYS A 8 5.14 -5.00 1.42
N VAL A 9 3.92 -4.50 1.43
CA VAL A 9 3.66 -3.07 1.52
C VAL A 9 4.23 -2.51 2.83
N ARG A 10 4.12 -3.24 3.91
CA ARG A 10 4.68 -2.82 5.20
C ARG A 10 6.19 -2.60 5.10
N ASP A 11 6.90 -3.55 4.51
CA ASP A 11 8.36 -3.45 4.35
C ASP A 11 8.72 -2.32 3.39
N TRP A 12 7.95 -2.17 2.32
CA TRP A 12 8.14 -1.10 1.35
C TRP A 12 8.01 0.28 2.01
N MET A 13 6.98 0.44 2.86
CA MET A 13 6.77 1.69 3.59
C MET A 13 7.85 1.92 4.64
N LYS A 14 8.31 0.85 5.28
CA LYS A 14 9.36 0.93 6.28
C LYS A 14 10.66 1.44 5.67
N ASP A 15 11.00 1.00 4.47
CA ASP A 15 12.18 1.46 3.76
C ASP A 15 12.12 2.94 3.44
N ARG A 16 10.91 3.51 3.42
CA ARG A 16 10.70 4.93 3.13
C ARG A 16 10.44 5.76 4.38
N GLY A 17 10.75 5.21 5.55
CA GLY A 17 10.64 5.94 6.80
C GLY A 17 9.29 5.88 7.48
N ILE A 18 8.41 4.96 7.06
CA ILE A 18 7.09 4.80 7.68
C ILE A 18 7.04 3.43 8.35
N PRO A 19 7.38 3.33 9.65
CA PRO A 19 7.49 2.03 10.32
C PRO A 19 6.18 1.45 10.80
N ARG A 20 5.08 2.20 10.75
CA ARG A 20 3.80 1.77 11.32
C ARG A 20 2.63 2.12 10.42
N GLY A 21 1.51 1.44 10.66
CA GLY A 21 0.25 1.76 10.00
C GLY A 21 -0.02 0.98 8.73
N PHE A 22 0.91 0.08 8.35
CA PHE A 22 0.76 -0.69 7.12
C PHE A 22 0.88 -2.19 7.32
N GLU A 23 0.60 -2.64 8.54
CA GLU A 23 0.42 -4.05 8.80
C GLU A 23 -0.77 -4.55 7.96
N GLN A 24 -0.77 -5.83 7.63
CA GLN A 24 -1.76 -6.39 6.71
C GLN A 24 -3.20 -6.08 7.15
N ASP A 25 -3.51 -6.28 8.42
CA ASP A 25 -4.86 -6.05 8.93
C ASP A 25 -5.24 -4.58 8.86
N THR A 26 -4.32 -3.70 9.24
CA THR A 26 -4.54 -2.25 9.21
C THR A 26 -4.71 -1.77 7.79
N LEU A 27 -3.89 -2.29 6.87
CA LEU A 27 -3.95 -1.93 5.46
C LEU A 27 -5.28 -2.35 4.84
N ARG A 28 -5.73 -3.57 5.13
CA ARG A 28 -7.02 -4.06 4.63
C ARG A 28 -8.17 -3.19 5.13
N ARG A 29 -8.10 -2.74 6.37
CA ARG A 29 -9.10 -1.83 6.94
C ARG A 29 -9.09 -0.49 6.23
N LYS A 30 -7.91 0.07 5.97
CA LYS A 30 -7.79 1.33 5.25
C LYS A 30 -8.37 1.23 3.83
N ILE A 31 -8.14 0.12 3.16
CA ILE A 31 -8.69 -0.12 1.83
C ILE A 31 -10.21 -0.18 1.89
N ARG A 32 -10.75 -0.90 2.87
CA ARG A 32 -12.20 -1.04 3.05
C ARG A 32 -12.86 0.30 3.31
N ASN A 33 -12.22 1.15 4.10
CA ASN A 33 -12.76 2.45 4.48
C ASN A 33 -12.49 3.55 3.45
N GLY A 34 -11.83 3.20 2.34
CA GLY A 34 -11.52 4.17 1.31
C GLY A 34 -10.42 5.16 1.67
N LYS A 35 -9.64 4.86 2.70
CA LYS A 35 -8.55 5.75 3.13
C LYS A 35 -7.24 5.49 2.42
N PHE A 36 -7.15 4.38 1.73
CA PHE A 36 -5.95 4.03 0.97
C PHE A 36 -6.35 3.77 -0.48
N LYS A 37 -6.31 4.81 -1.28
CA LYS A 37 -6.80 4.78 -2.67
C LYS A 37 -5.66 4.59 -3.66
N VAL A 38 -4.94 3.51 -3.50
CA VAL A 38 -3.86 3.16 -4.42
C VAL A 38 -4.37 2.13 -5.41
N PRO A 39 -4.03 2.25 -6.71
CA PRO A 39 -4.44 1.24 -7.69
C PRO A 39 -4.03 -0.15 -7.24
N CYS A 40 -4.97 -1.06 -7.29
CA CYS A 40 -4.78 -2.41 -6.78
C CYS A 40 -5.19 -3.42 -7.84
N LEU A 41 -4.32 -4.37 -8.11
CA LEU A 41 -4.60 -5.48 -9.00
C LEU A 41 -4.78 -6.74 -8.16
N ARG A 42 -5.89 -7.45 -8.36
CA ARG A 42 -6.11 -8.71 -7.67
C ARG A 42 -5.76 -9.87 -8.58
N ILE A 43 -4.86 -10.72 -8.10
CA ILE A 43 -4.51 -11.95 -8.77
C ILE A 43 -4.96 -13.07 -7.84
N GLY A 44 -6.01 -13.78 -8.24
CA GLY A 44 -6.71 -14.68 -7.33
C GLY A 44 -7.38 -13.85 -6.25
N ASN A 45 -7.09 -14.16 -4.98
CA ASN A 45 -7.60 -13.38 -3.85
C ASN A 45 -6.55 -12.48 -3.24
N THR A 46 -5.41 -12.31 -3.91
CA THR A 46 -4.28 -11.56 -3.37
C THR A 46 -4.20 -10.19 -4.03
N PRO A 47 -4.28 -9.10 -3.26
CA PRO A 47 -4.12 -7.76 -3.83
C PRO A 47 -2.64 -7.40 -4.01
N TYR A 48 -2.36 -6.76 -5.14
CA TYR A 48 -1.03 -6.22 -5.47
C TYR A 48 -1.19 -4.75 -5.77
N PHE A 49 -0.30 -3.93 -5.25
CA PHE A 49 -0.35 -2.49 -5.43
C PHE A 49 0.71 -2.03 -6.41
N LEU A 50 0.33 -1.14 -7.32
CA LEU A 50 1.28 -0.56 -8.25
C LEU A 50 2.25 0.35 -7.49
N GLU A 51 3.55 0.14 -7.67
CA GLU A 51 4.57 0.89 -6.94
C GLU A 51 4.45 2.39 -7.18
N GLU A 52 4.18 2.81 -8.41
CA GLU A 52 3.97 4.22 -8.73
C GLU A 52 2.79 4.79 -7.95
N GLY A 53 1.73 4.00 -7.79
CA GLY A 53 0.58 4.41 -7.00
C GLY A 53 0.92 4.60 -5.55
N LEU A 54 1.76 3.73 -5.00
CA LEU A 54 2.23 3.86 -3.63
C LEU A 54 3.07 5.14 -3.46
N ASP A 55 3.97 5.40 -4.41
CA ASP A 55 4.78 6.62 -4.39
C ASP A 55 3.91 7.87 -4.44
N ASN A 56 2.92 7.89 -5.33
CA ASN A 56 2.02 9.02 -5.45
C ASN A 56 1.19 9.23 -4.19
N TRP A 57 0.73 8.14 -3.59
CA TRP A 57 -0.01 8.21 -2.34
C TRP A 57 0.84 8.82 -1.23
N LEU A 58 2.11 8.41 -1.15
CA LEU A 58 3.04 8.96 -0.18
C LEU A 58 3.23 10.46 -0.37
N LYS A 59 3.43 10.90 -1.62
CA LYS A 59 3.62 12.32 -1.91
C LYS A 59 2.40 13.14 -1.50
N ASP A 60 1.21 12.58 -1.68
CA ASP A 60 -0.02 13.29 -1.33
C ASP A 60 -0.24 13.35 0.18
N ASN A 61 0.35 12.42 0.94
CA ASN A 61 0.12 12.31 2.36
C ASN A 61 1.30 12.74 3.23
N THR A 62 2.42 13.06 2.62
CA THR A 62 3.59 13.60 3.33
C THR A 62 3.86 15.01 2.84
N ASN A 63 3.56 15.98 3.64
CA ASN A 63 3.87 17.36 3.31
C ASN A 63 5.13 17.80 4.02
#